data_5797cd511d0ef9ec00f5928c1885ac92
#
_entry.id   5797cd511d0ef9ec00f5928c1885ac92
#
_cell.length_a   1.000
_cell.length_b   1.000
_cell.length_c   1.000
_cell.angle_alpha   90.00
_cell.angle_beta   90.00
_cell.angle_gamma   90.00
#
_symmetry.space_group_name_H-M   'P 1'
#
loop_
_entity.id
_entity.type
_entity.pdbx_description
1 polymer ?
#
loop_
_entity_poly.entity_id
_entity_poly.type
_entity_poly.pdbx_seq_one_letter_code
_entity_poly.pdbx_strand_id
1 'polypeptide(L)'
;MDLKKEFFQEADKAIAEFDSIYDFFKVAKSHNAYQDGARYEKYKKQNRMPSSAIIARFVGFVETDLLYECMKEALDKVGSGRSSEDLVERFYRDNHNYKRNEERKRERRLRRKLEALDRILEMEGWD
;
A
#
# COMPACT_ATOMS: atom_id res chain seq x y z
N MET A 1 1.87 -23.26 -1.76
CA MET A 1 1.26 -21.98 -2.10
C MET A 1 2.32 -21.04 -2.66
N ASP A 2 2.08 -20.49 -3.85
CA ASP A 2 3.05 -19.59 -4.47
C ASP A 2 2.86 -18.16 -3.93
N LEU A 3 3.80 -17.71 -3.12
CA LEU A 3 3.77 -16.40 -2.50
C LEU A 3 3.75 -15.26 -3.53
N LYS A 4 4.49 -15.42 -4.63
CA LYS A 4 4.51 -14.44 -5.73
C LYS A 4 3.13 -14.29 -6.37
N LYS A 5 2.48 -15.42 -6.61
CA LYS A 5 1.16 -15.45 -7.22
C LYS A 5 0.12 -14.76 -6.33
N GLU A 6 0.16 -15.03 -5.03
CA GLU A 6 -0.72 -14.36 -4.07
C GLU A 6 -0.48 -12.86 -4.05
N PHE A 7 0.79 -12.46 -4.02
CA PHE A 7 1.14 -11.04 -4.01
C PHE A 7 0.59 -10.33 -5.26
N PHE A 8 0.84 -10.88 -6.43
CA PHE A 8 0.37 -10.24 -7.67
C PHE A 8 -1.16 -10.20 -7.77
N GLN A 9 -1.84 -11.21 -7.25
CA GLN A 9 -3.32 -11.20 -7.21
C GLN A 9 -3.83 -10.04 -6.35
N GLU A 10 -3.31 -9.90 -5.14
CA GLU A 10 -3.75 -8.86 -4.22
C GLU A 10 -3.28 -7.46 -4.67
N ALA A 11 -2.08 -7.38 -5.22
CA ALA A 11 -1.56 -6.14 -5.77
C ALA A 11 -2.38 -5.66 -6.97
N ASP A 12 -2.75 -6.57 -7.87
CA ASP A 12 -3.58 -6.24 -9.03
C ASP A 12 -4.97 -5.75 -8.61
N LYS A 13 -5.55 -6.34 -7.57
CA LYS A 13 -6.83 -5.86 -7.02
C LYS A 13 -6.71 -4.44 -6.49
N ALA A 14 -5.62 -4.13 -5.81
CA ALA A 14 -5.37 -2.79 -5.30
C ALA A 14 -5.19 -1.78 -6.44
N ILE A 15 -4.42 -2.15 -7.46
CA ILE A 15 -4.19 -1.30 -8.64
C ILE A 15 -5.50 -1.06 -9.40
N ALA A 16 -6.37 -2.06 -9.48
CA ALA A 16 -7.63 -1.97 -10.20
C ALA A 16 -8.61 -0.94 -9.61
N GLU A 17 -8.40 -0.51 -8.38
CA GLU A 17 -9.19 0.55 -7.76
C GLU A 17 -8.83 1.95 -8.27
N PHE A 18 -7.76 2.06 -9.04
CA PHE A 18 -7.26 3.31 -9.62
C PHE A 18 -7.42 3.30 -11.13
N ASP A 19 -7.39 4.49 -11.73
CA ASP A 19 -7.55 4.64 -13.18
C ASP A 19 -6.38 4.02 -13.97
N SER A 20 -5.19 4.02 -13.37
CA SER A 20 -4.00 3.43 -13.99
C SER A 20 -3.02 2.98 -12.91
N ILE A 21 -2.05 2.16 -13.31
CA ILE A 21 -0.96 1.75 -12.43
C ILE A 21 -0.10 2.95 -12.00
N TYR A 22 0.04 3.93 -12.87
CA TYR A 22 0.71 5.19 -12.56
C TYR A 22 0.02 5.91 -11.41
N ASP A 23 -1.30 6.03 -11.46
CA ASP A 23 -2.09 6.68 -10.43
C ASP A 23 -1.97 5.97 -9.08
N PHE A 24 -1.96 4.63 -9.11
CA PHE A 24 -1.73 3.85 -7.89
C PHE A 24 -0.39 4.20 -7.25
N PHE A 25 0.70 4.12 -8.01
CA PHE A 25 2.04 4.39 -7.46
C PHE A 25 2.22 5.84 -7.03
N LYS A 26 1.54 6.76 -7.67
CA LYS A 26 1.53 8.16 -7.26
C LYS A 26 0.90 8.33 -5.88
N VAL A 27 -0.25 7.72 -5.64
CA VAL A 27 -0.92 7.74 -4.33
C VAL A 27 -0.08 7.01 -3.28
N ALA A 28 0.60 5.94 -3.65
CA ALA A 28 1.48 5.18 -2.78
C ALA A 28 2.82 5.86 -2.51
N LYS A 29 2.98 7.10 -2.95
CA LYS A 29 4.15 7.97 -2.71
C LYS A 29 5.46 7.43 -3.27
N SER A 30 5.41 6.84 -4.45
CA SER A 30 6.62 6.48 -5.19
C SER A 30 7.42 7.72 -5.56
N HIS A 31 8.75 7.63 -5.50
CA HIS A 31 9.62 8.70 -5.99
C HIS A 31 9.46 8.89 -7.50
N ASN A 32 9.26 7.81 -8.22
CA ASN A 32 9.00 7.82 -9.65
C ASN A 32 7.92 6.78 -9.96
N ALA A 33 6.66 7.22 -9.95
CA ALA A 33 5.50 6.35 -10.14
C ALA A 33 5.53 5.65 -11.50
N TYR A 34 6.01 6.32 -12.52
CA TYR A 34 6.10 5.77 -13.87
C TYR A 34 7.09 4.62 -13.92
N GLN A 35 8.28 4.80 -13.33
CA GLN A 35 9.32 3.79 -13.28
C GLN A 35 8.91 2.59 -12.41
N ASP A 36 8.30 2.85 -11.26
CA ASP A 36 7.85 1.79 -10.37
C ASP A 36 6.73 0.97 -10.99
N GLY A 37 5.82 1.61 -11.70
CA GLY A 37 4.78 0.91 -12.45
C GLY A 37 5.37 -0.02 -13.52
N ALA A 38 6.36 0.46 -14.26
CA ALA A 38 7.04 -0.33 -15.28
C ALA A 38 7.80 -1.50 -14.66
N ARG A 39 8.46 -1.29 -13.53
CA ARG A 39 9.17 -2.35 -12.79
C ARG A 39 8.22 -3.40 -12.27
N TYR A 40 7.09 -2.99 -11.73
CA TYR A 40 6.06 -3.92 -11.24
C TYR A 40 5.59 -4.83 -12.37
N GLU A 41 5.25 -4.26 -13.51
CA GLU A 41 4.80 -5.02 -14.68
C GLU A 41 5.86 -6.01 -15.15
N LYS A 42 7.13 -5.60 -15.13
CA LYS A 42 8.25 -6.45 -15.51
C LYS A 42 8.40 -7.64 -14.56
N TYR A 43 8.35 -7.42 -13.25
CA TYR A 43 8.42 -8.49 -12.26
C TYR A 43 7.27 -9.47 -12.42
N LYS A 44 6.05 -8.96 -12.62
CA LYS A 44 4.87 -9.78 -12.83
C LYS A 44 5.01 -10.64 -14.08
N LYS A 45 5.45 -10.06 -15.18
CA LYS A 45 5.66 -10.77 -16.45
C LYS A 45 6.71 -11.87 -16.32
N GLN A 46 7.76 -11.62 -15.55
CA GLN A 46 8.84 -12.58 -15.30
C GLN A 46 8.53 -13.57 -14.18
N ASN A 47 7.40 -13.44 -13.54
CA ASN A 47 7.01 -14.24 -12.37
C ASN A 47 8.10 -14.23 -11.28
N ARG A 48 8.58 -13.04 -10.94
CA ARG A 48 9.62 -12.82 -9.94
C ARG A 48 9.09 -11.95 -8.80
N MET A 49 9.57 -12.24 -7.58
CA MET A 49 9.23 -11.39 -6.44
C MET A 49 9.81 -9.99 -6.66
N PRO A 50 8.99 -8.92 -6.55
CA PRO A 50 9.48 -7.56 -6.68
C PRO A 50 10.49 -7.19 -5.61
N SER A 51 11.24 -6.11 -5.85
CA SER A 51 12.16 -5.57 -4.85
C SER A 51 11.40 -5.07 -3.63
N SER A 52 12.11 -4.97 -2.49
CA SER A 52 11.54 -4.48 -1.24
C SER A 52 10.93 -3.08 -1.39
N ALA A 53 11.54 -2.23 -2.20
CA ALA A 53 11.06 -0.88 -2.46
C ALA A 53 9.67 -0.88 -3.11
N ILE A 54 9.42 -1.78 -4.06
CA ILE A 54 8.12 -1.91 -4.72
C ILE A 54 7.09 -2.54 -3.78
N ILE A 55 7.46 -3.59 -3.04
CA ILE A 55 6.56 -4.23 -2.07
C ILE A 55 6.09 -3.20 -1.03
N ALA A 56 6.99 -2.31 -0.59
CA ALA A 56 6.67 -1.27 0.38
C ALA A 56 5.59 -0.29 -0.11
N ARG A 57 5.43 -0.12 -1.43
CA ARG A 57 4.39 0.77 -1.97
C ARG A 57 2.97 0.23 -1.73
N PHE A 58 2.83 -1.07 -1.49
CA PHE A 58 1.53 -1.70 -1.26
C PHE A 58 1.10 -1.67 0.22
N VAL A 59 1.88 -1.05 1.08
CA VAL A 59 1.55 -0.85 2.49
C VAL A 59 0.23 -0.07 2.62
N GLY A 60 -0.73 -0.65 3.37
CA GLY A 60 -2.05 -0.07 3.51
C GLY A 60 -3.06 -0.44 2.43
N PHE A 61 -2.59 -1.08 1.34
CA PHE A 61 -3.44 -1.53 0.23
C PHE A 61 -3.59 -3.05 0.17
N VAL A 62 -2.59 -3.77 0.62
CA VAL A 62 -2.54 -5.23 0.65
C VAL A 62 -2.37 -5.69 2.10
N GLU A 63 -2.86 -6.89 2.41
CA GLU A 63 -2.80 -7.45 3.75
C GLU A 63 -1.38 -7.48 4.31
N THR A 64 -1.24 -7.09 5.57
CA THR A 64 0.06 -6.92 6.23
C THR A 64 0.86 -8.21 6.30
N ASP A 65 0.21 -9.33 6.63
CA ASP A 65 0.90 -10.61 6.77
C ASP A 65 1.48 -11.08 5.45
N LEU A 66 0.75 -10.89 4.36
CA LEU A 66 1.24 -11.21 3.02
C LEU A 66 2.44 -10.34 2.66
N LEU A 67 2.37 -9.04 2.91
CA LEU A 67 3.48 -8.12 2.64
C LEU A 67 4.71 -8.46 3.48
N TYR A 68 4.51 -8.88 4.72
CA TYR A 68 5.59 -9.30 5.61
C TYR A 68 6.37 -10.47 5.00
N GLU A 69 5.67 -11.51 4.56
CA GLU A 69 6.30 -12.68 3.96
C GLU A 69 7.01 -12.34 2.64
N CYS A 70 6.40 -11.50 1.82
CA CYS A 70 7.00 -11.05 0.56
C CYS A 70 8.25 -10.21 0.80
N MET A 71 8.21 -9.32 1.78
CA MET A 71 9.36 -8.48 2.14
C MET A 71 10.53 -9.34 2.63
N LYS A 72 10.23 -10.34 3.46
CA LYS A 72 11.24 -11.26 3.97
C LYS A 72 11.93 -11.99 2.83
N GLU A 73 11.17 -12.53 1.88
CA GLU A 73 11.75 -13.20 0.70
C GLU A 73 12.60 -12.24 -0.12
N ALA A 74 12.13 -11.04 -0.37
CA ALA A 74 12.86 -10.04 -1.16
C ALA A 74 14.18 -9.64 -0.51
N LEU A 75 14.19 -9.46 0.80
CA LEU A 75 15.40 -9.07 1.54
C LEU A 75 16.41 -10.22 1.65
N ASP A 76 15.94 -11.44 1.81
CA ASP A 76 16.82 -12.62 1.86
C ASP A 76 17.61 -12.80 0.56
N LYS A 77 17.03 -12.44 -0.58
CA LYS A 77 17.70 -12.53 -1.88
C LYS A 77 18.81 -11.51 -2.07
N VAL A 78 18.72 -10.35 -1.42
CA VAL A 78 19.68 -9.26 -1.62
C VAL A 78 20.98 -9.49 -0.84
N GLY A 79 20.97 -10.37 0.17
CA GLY A 79 22.18 -10.68 0.93
C GLY A 79 22.78 -9.47 1.62
N SER A 80 21.97 -8.53 2.08
CA SER A 80 22.46 -7.36 2.80
C SER A 80 23.12 -7.80 4.11
N GLY A 81 24.23 -7.17 4.49
CA GLY A 81 24.94 -7.48 5.72
C GLY A 81 24.18 -7.14 7.01
N ARG A 82 22.94 -6.71 6.91
CA ARG A 82 22.03 -6.54 8.04
C ARG A 82 21.14 -7.76 8.13
N SER A 83 20.78 -8.15 9.35
CA SER A 83 19.79 -9.20 9.57
C SER A 83 18.50 -8.88 8.81
N SER A 84 18.05 -9.80 7.97
CA SER A 84 16.77 -9.64 7.25
C SER A 84 15.60 -9.51 8.22
N GLU A 85 15.70 -10.12 9.40
CA GLU A 85 14.68 -10.03 10.44
C GLU A 85 14.51 -8.61 10.96
N ASP A 86 15.60 -7.88 11.21
CA ASP A 86 15.53 -6.49 11.68
C ASP A 86 14.86 -5.57 10.67
N LEU A 87 15.16 -5.75 9.39
CA LEU A 87 14.56 -4.97 8.32
C LEU A 87 13.07 -5.27 8.16
N VAL A 88 12.68 -6.53 8.32
CA VAL A 88 11.29 -6.95 8.24
C VAL A 88 10.50 -6.43 9.44
N GLU A 89 11.05 -6.47 10.66
CA GLU A 89 10.42 -5.88 11.83
C GLU A 89 10.18 -4.38 11.67
N ARG A 90 11.16 -3.69 11.14
CA ARG A 90 11.06 -2.26 10.87
C ARG A 90 9.96 -1.97 9.86
N PHE A 91 9.91 -2.73 8.79
CA PHE A 91 8.85 -2.62 7.79
C PHE A 91 7.46 -2.85 8.41
N TYR A 92 7.32 -3.89 9.23
CA TYR A 92 6.07 -4.21 9.90
C TYR A 92 5.61 -3.08 10.81
N ARG A 93 6.53 -2.49 11.56
CA ARG A 93 6.25 -1.38 12.45
C ARG A 93 5.79 -0.14 11.67
N ASP A 94 6.50 0.17 10.58
CA ASP A 94 6.18 1.31 9.72
C ASP A 94 4.81 1.12 9.06
N ASN A 95 4.51 -0.10 8.62
CA ASN A 95 3.21 -0.46 8.04
C ASN A 95 2.06 -0.26 9.04
N HIS A 96 2.26 -0.70 10.27
CA HIS A 96 1.26 -0.53 11.31
C HIS A 96 0.96 0.95 11.57
N ASN A 97 1.99 1.76 11.66
CA ASN A 97 1.85 3.21 11.84
C ASN A 97 1.16 3.87 10.65
N TYR A 98 1.46 3.43 9.44
CA TYR A 98 0.84 3.94 8.23
C TYR A 98 -0.67 3.68 8.23
N LYS A 99 -1.10 2.47 8.50
CA LYS A 99 -2.53 2.10 8.59
C LYS A 99 -3.26 2.96 9.62
N ARG A 100 -2.66 3.13 10.77
CA ARG A 100 -3.22 3.93 11.86
C ARG A 100 -3.43 5.38 11.44
N ASN A 101 -2.45 5.96 10.73
CA ASN A 101 -2.54 7.32 10.23
C ASN A 101 -3.62 7.47 9.14
N GLU A 102 -3.75 6.50 8.24
CA GLU A 102 -4.77 6.49 7.20
C GLU A 102 -6.18 6.38 7.79
N GLU A 103 -6.38 5.55 8.79
CA GLU A 103 -7.65 5.45 9.51
C GLU A 103 -8.04 6.78 10.15
N ARG A 104 -7.10 7.46 10.80
CA ARG A 104 -7.34 8.78 11.39
C ARG A 104 -7.73 9.81 10.34
N LYS A 105 -7.10 9.80 9.18
CA LYS A 105 -7.44 10.68 8.08
C LYS A 105 -8.84 10.43 7.56
N ARG A 106 -9.24 9.15 7.41
CA ARG A 106 -10.58 8.76 6.98
C ARG A 106 -11.64 9.24 7.97
N GLU A 107 -11.39 9.06 9.25
CA GLU A 107 -12.30 9.52 10.32
C GLU A 107 -12.47 11.04 10.27
N ARG A 108 -11.41 11.80 10.09
CA ARG A 108 -11.47 13.26 9.99
C ARG A 108 -12.29 13.71 8.78
N ARG A 109 -12.09 13.06 7.62
CA ARG A 109 -12.85 13.38 6.40
C ARG A 109 -14.34 13.11 6.60
N LEU A 110 -14.68 11.97 7.19
CA LEU A 110 -16.06 11.61 7.46
C LEU A 110 -16.71 12.60 8.43
N ARG A 111 -16.01 12.98 9.48
CA ARG A 111 -16.48 13.95 10.45
C ARG A 111 -16.78 15.30 9.79
N ARG A 112 -15.89 15.78 8.93
CA ARG A 112 -16.09 17.04 8.20
C ARG A 112 -17.33 16.98 7.30
N LYS A 113 -17.55 15.85 6.64
CA LYS A 113 -18.73 15.67 5.79
C LYS A 113 -20.01 15.69 6.60
N LEU A 114 -20.03 15.05 7.76
CA LEU A 114 -21.18 15.04 8.65
C LEU A 114 -21.49 16.43 9.21
N GLU A 115 -20.46 17.17 9.61
CA GLU A 115 -20.59 18.55 10.08
C GLU A 115 -21.16 19.46 8.99
N ALA A 116 -20.69 19.31 7.76
CA ALA A 116 -21.18 20.10 6.63
C ALA A 116 -22.66 19.77 6.34
N LEU A 117 -23.06 18.51 6.46
CA LEU A 117 -24.43 18.09 6.28
C LEU A 117 -25.36 18.67 7.34
N ASP A 118 -24.93 18.66 8.60
CA ASP A 118 -25.67 19.24 9.72
C ASP A 118 -25.91 20.74 9.52
N ARG A 119 -24.89 21.46 9.04
CA ARG A 119 -25.02 22.89 8.73
C ARG A 119 -26.03 23.15 7.63
N ILE A 120 -26.04 22.33 6.59
CA ILE A 120 -26.97 22.47 5.49
C ILE A 120 -28.41 22.24 5.99
N LEU A 121 -28.62 21.23 6.82
CA LEU A 121 -29.94 20.94 7.41
C LEU A 121 -30.42 22.06 8.31
N GLU A 122 -29.54 22.66 9.12
CA GLU A 122 -29.87 23.82 9.94
C GLU A 122 -30.22 25.04 9.09
N MET A 123 -29.49 25.28 8.00
CA MET A 123 -29.75 26.41 7.11
C MET A 123 -31.08 26.28 6.36
N GLU A 124 -31.53 25.06 6.08
CA GLU A 124 -32.80 24.81 5.39
C GLU A 124 -34.01 24.83 6.33
N GLY A 125 -33.79 25.06 7.62
CA GLY A 125 -34.87 25.17 8.58
C GLY A 125 -35.58 23.87 8.92
N TRP A 126 -34.89 22.76 8.82
CA TRP A 126 -35.38 21.46 9.23
C TRP A 126 -35.27 21.31 10.74
N ASP A 127 -36.36 21.39 11.39
CA ASP A 127 -36.44 21.17 12.83
C ASP A 127 -36.64 19.69 13.14
#